data_67402b3f5ac0fb00af9afe015bd24dc5
#
_entry.id   67402b3f5ac0fb00af9afe015bd24dc5
#
_cell.length_a   1.000
_cell.length_b   1.000
_cell.length_c   1.000
_cell.angle_alpha   90.00
_cell.angle_beta   90.00
_cell.angle_gamma   90.00
#
_symmetry.space_group_name_H-M   'P 1'
#
loop_
_entity.id
_entity.type
_entity.pdbx_description
1 polymer ?
#
loop_
_entity_poly.entity_id
_entity_poly.type
_entity_poly.pdbx_seq_one_letter_code
_entity_poly.pdbx_strand_id
1 'polypeptide(L)'
;MSIASVDGGMAYHARTLREGRFAGAFDRLIPLRSLGEADLGAHRALLIPCRTHGERLATHRDVLAAYMRGGGTLVVLGETRPDLFLDGVTLRVVPTNYWWWLEAEGRLDVRVVDRAHPLLREVDEADLRWHVHGTLDVEGGRELVRYEDREEGGAVMVEASRGAGRLLVTTLDPVYHHGSGFMPATTRFLEVFVPWLAGL
;
A
#
# COMPACT_ATOMS: atom_id res chain seq x y z
N MET A 1 10.76 -9.46 -15.64
CA MET A 1 9.33 -9.10 -15.50
C MET A 1 9.26 -7.72 -14.92
N SER A 2 8.33 -6.87 -15.35
CA SER A 2 8.35 -5.45 -15.05
C SER A 2 7.37 -5.05 -13.94
N ILE A 3 7.69 -3.95 -13.22
CA ILE A 3 6.83 -3.34 -12.22
C ILE A 3 6.48 -1.94 -12.68
N ALA A 4 5.19 -1.60 -12.63
CA ALA A 4 4.73 -0.24 -12.82
C ALA A 4 4.25 0.39 -11.51
N SER A 5 4.31 1.70 -11.43
CA SER A 5 3.64 2.46 -10.38
C SER A 5 2.77 3.54 -10.99
N VAL A 6 1.63 3.81 -10.37
CA VAL A 6 0.82 4.98 -10.68
C VAL A 6 1.55 6.23 -10.18
N ASP A 7 1.61 7.26 -11.00
CA ASP A 7 2.05 8.60 -10.62
C ASP A 7 0.82 9.48 -10.37
N GLY A 8 0.53 9.75 -9.12
CA GLY A 8 -0.56 10.63 -8.68
C GLY A 8 -0.26 12.12 -8.79
N GLY A 9 0.96 12.50 -9.27
CA GLY A 9 1.38 13.88 -9.46
C GLY A 9 1.86 14.58 -8.19
N MET A 10 2.12 13.85 -7.11
CA MET A 10 2.58 14.42 -5.84
C MET A 10 4.10 14.47 -5.75
N ALA A 11 4.67 15.50 -5.12
CA ALA A 11 6.12 15.67 -4.99
C ALA A 11 6.79 14.48 -4.28
N TYR A 12 6.16 13.92 -3.25
CA TYR A 12 6.69 12.74 -2.55
C TYR A 12 6.63 11.45 -3.39
N HIS A 13 5.69 11.34 -4.37
CA HIS A 13 5.73 10.25 -5.36
C HIS A 13 7.00 10.37 -6.22
N ALA A 14 7.27 11.57 -6.75
CA ALA A 14 8.46 11.80 -7.56
C ALA A 14 9.74 11.48 -6.79
N ARG A 15 9.88 11.98 -5.55
CA ARG A 15 11.05 11.76 -4.70
C ARG A 15 11.27 10.28 -4.37
N THR A 16 10.20 9.50 -4.14
CA THR A 16 10.32 8.09 -3.80
C THR A 16 10.49 7.21 -5.03
N LEU A 17 9.69 7.44 -6.08
CA LEU A 17 9.53 6.50 -7.19
C LEU A 17 10.34 6.86 -8.43
N ARG A 18 10.79 8.11 -8.56
CA ARG A 18 11.49 8.61 -9.75
C ARG A 18 12.91 9.08 -9.49
N GLU A 19 13.17 9.70 -8.34
CA GLU A 19 14.42 10.41 -8.07
C GLU A 19 15.28 9.72 -7.01
N GLY A 20 14.66 9.01 -6.07
CA GLY A 20 15.32 8.43 -4.90
C GLY A 20 15.93 7.06 -5.15
N ARG A 21 16.40 6.45 -4.07
CA ARG A 21 17.06 5.14 -4.04
C ARG A 21 16.20 3.99 -4.56
N PHE A 22 14.88 4.15 -4.60
CA PHE A 22 13.93 3.14 -5.07
C PHE A 22 13.52 3.33 -6.54
N ALA A 23 13.94 4.41 -7.20
CA ALA A 23 13.53 4.76 -8.56
C ALA A 23 13.82 3.65 -9.58
N GLY A 24 14.99 3.01 -9.45
CA GLY A 24 15.41 1.93 -10.36
C GLY A 24 14.60 0.64 -10.29
N ALA A 25 13.69 0.51 -9.30
CA ALA A 25 12.83 -0.68 -9.17
C ALA A 25 11.57 -0.62 -10.05
N PHE A 26 11.20 0.57 -10.55
CA PHE A 26 9.98 0.79 -11.32
C PHE A 26 10.31 1.01 -12.78
N ASP A 27 9.95 0.05 -13.63
CA ASP A 27 10.17 0.12 -15.08
C ASP A 27 9.31 1.19 -15.75
N ARG A 28 8.15 1.50 -15.16
CA ARG A 28 7.23 2.49 -15.69
C ARG A 28 6.48 3.24 -14.57
N LEU A 29 6.43 4.57 -14.71
CA LEU A 29 5.51 5.42 -13.95
C LEU A 29 4.37 5.84 -14.87
N ILE A 30 3.14 5.46 -14.50
CA ILE A 30 1.92 5.70 -15.27
C ILE A 30 1.18 6.87 -14.66
N PRO A 31 1.07 8.03 -15.34
CA PRO A 31 0.24 9.12 -14.83
C PRO A 31 -1.19 8.64 -14.58
N LEU A 32 -1.78 8.99 -13.44
CA LEU A 32 -3.12 8.54 -13.06
C LEU A 32 -4.16 8.78 -14.17
N ARG A 33 -4.08 9.93 -14.85
CA ARG A 33 -4.99 10.27 -15.97
C ARG A 33 -4.90 9.32 -17.17
N SER A 34 -3.76 8.64 -17.34
CA SER A 34 -3.49 7.74 -18.46
C SER A 34 -3.60 6.26 -18.08
N LEU A 35 -4.06 5.96 -16.85
CA LEU A 35 -4.12 4.58 -16.34
C LEU A 35 -5.03 3.69 -17.19
N GLY A 36 -6.15 4.23 -17.70
CA GLY A 36 -7.09 3.50 -18.56
C GLY A 36 -6.57 3.15 -19.96
N GLU A 37 -5.53 3.86 -20.42
CA GLU A 37 -4.91 3.67 -21.74
C GLU A 37 -3.62 2.84 -21.66
N ALA A 38 -3.17 2.52 -20.44
CA ALA A 38 -1.92 1.81 -20.22
C ALA A 38 -2.08 0.31 -20.46
N ASP A 39 -1.11 -0.31 -21.14
CA ASP A 39 -1.00 -1.77 -21.20
C ASP A 39 -0.48 -2.29 -19.84
N LEU A 40 -1.43 -2.55 -18.93
CA LEU A 40 -1.11 -3.07 -17.60
C LEU A 40 -0.66 -4.54 -17.66
N GLY A 41 -1.09 -5.29 -18.68
CA GLY A 41 -0.72 -6.70 -18.87
C GLY A 41 0.79 -6.92 -19.08
N ALA A 42 1.53 -5.90 -19.50
CA ALA A 42 2.97 -5.94 -19.62
C ALA A 42 3.70 -5.97 -18.26
N HIS A 43 2.99 -5.65 -17.16
CA HIS A 43 3.54 -5.54 -15.82
C HIS A 43 2.94 -6.59 -14.89
N ARG A 44 3.78 -7.32 -14.16
CA ARG A 44 3.30 -8.32 -13.18
C ARG A 44 2.80 -7.69 -11.88
N ALA A 45 3.33 -6.53 -11.53
CA ALA A 45 2.88 -5.77 -10.37
C ALA A 45 2.62 -4.30 -10.74
N LEU A 46 1.51 -3.77 -10.21
CA LEU A 46 1.13 -2.36 -10.28
C LEU A 46 1.03 -1.81 -8.86
N LEU A 47 1.85 -0.82 -8.55
CA LEU A 47 1.78 -0.10 -7.29
C LEU A 47 0.88 1.14 -7.44
N ILE A 48 -0.09 1.29 -6.55
CA ILE A 48 -0.82 2.54 -6.31
C ILE A 48 -0.26 3.13 -5.01
N PRO A 49 0.56 4.19 -5.09
CA PRO A 49 1.16 4.79 -3.91
C PRO A 49 0.14 5.54 -3.07
N CYS A 50 0.42 5.66 -1.78
CA CYS A 50 -0.42 6.35 -0.80
C CYS A 50 -0.78 7.77 -1.24
N ARG A 51 -1.98 8.22 -0.88
CA ARG A 51 -2.57 9.53 -1.23
C ARG A 51 -2.79 9.75 -2.73
N THR A 52 -2.80 8.70 -3.54
CA THR A 52 -3.35 8.77 -4.89
C THR A 52 -4.87 8.98 -4.79
N HIS A 53 -5.42 9.87 -5.60
CA HIS A 53 -6.80 10.34 -5.47
C HIS A 53 -7.83 9.22 -5.73
N GLY A 54 -8.53 8.76 -4.69
CA GLY A 54 -9.43 7.61 -4.74
C GLY A 54 -10.60 7.75 -5.71
N GLU A 55 -11.25 8.92 -5.78
CA GLU A 55 -12.35 9.15 -6.73
C GLU A 55 -11.89 9.09 -8.20
N ARG A 56 -10.65 9.53 -8.47
CA ARG A 56 -10.07 9.36 -9.81
C ARG A 56 -9.68 7.92 -10.08
N LEU A 57 -9.22 7.18 -9.09
CA LEU A 57 -8.99 5.74 -9.22
C LEU A 57 -10.30 4.99 -9.50
N ALA A 58 -11.43 5.44 -8.92
CA ALA A 58 -12.74 4.86 -9.17
C ALA A 58 -13.18 4.92 -10.64
N THR A 59 -12.71 5.91 -11.41
CA THR A 59 -12.97 5.94 -12.86
C THR A 59 -12.21 4.86 -13.64
N HIS A 60 -11.23 4.21 -13.01
CA HIS A 60 -10.42 3.13 -13.59
C HIS A 60 -10.68 1.76 -12.95
N ARG A 61 -11.77 1.62 -12.16
CA ARG A 61 -12.15 0.38 -11.44
C ARG A 61 -12.09 -0.85 -12.34
N ASP A 62 -12.74 -0.79 -13.50
CA ASP A 62 -12.84 -1.94 -14.41
C ASP A 62 -11.49 -2.37 -14.97
N VAL A 63 -10.60 -1.41 -15.25
CA VAL A 63 -9.23 -1.66 -15.74
C VAL A 63 -8.40 -2.35 -14.65
N LEU A 64 -8.49 -1.86 -13.41
CA LEU A 64 -7.78 -2.47 -12.26
C LEU A 64 -8.31 -3.88 -11.97
N ALA A 65 -9.63 -4.06 -12.01
CA ALA A 65 -10.25 -5.37 -11.83
C ALA A 65 -9.86 -6.34 -12.96
N ALA A 66 -9.84 -5.89 -14.22
CA ALA A 66 -9.41 -6.70 -15.35
C ALA A 66 -7.93 -7.09 -15.24
N TYR A 67 -7.07 -6.18 -14.81
CA TYR A 67 -5.64 -6.43 -14.56
C TYR A 67 -5.44 -7.57 -13.55
N MET A 68 -6.12 -7.53 -12.40
CA MET A 68 -6.03 -8.59 -11.39
C MET A 68 -6.62 -9.92 -11.91
N ARG A 69 -7.79 -9.89 -12.58
CA ARG A 69 -8.37 -11.10 -13.19
C ARG A 69 -7.42 -11.77 -14.18
N GLY A 70 -6.61 -10.97 -14.89
CA GLY A 70 -5.61 -11.43 -15.85
C GLY A 70 -4.31 -11.95 -15.23
N GLY A 71 -4.18 -11.97 -13.90
CA GLY A 71 -3.00 -12.51 -13.21
C GLY A 71 -2.06 -11.46 -12.64
N GLY A 72 -2.35 -10.16 -12.81
CA GLY A 72 -1.56 -9.07 -12.24
C GLY A 72 -1.66 -8.98 -10.72
N THR A 73 -0.60 -8.50 -10.08
CA THR A 73 -0.61 -8.17 -8.65
C THR A 73 -0.82 -6.66 -8.47
N LEU A 74 -1.95 -6.28 -7.88
CA LEU A 74 -2.23 -4.89 -7.52
C LEU A 74 -1.81 -4.65 -6.07
N VAL A 75 -0.98 -3.63 -5.83
CA VAL A 75 -0.58 -3.21 -4.49
C VAL A 75 -1.07 -1.78 -4.25
N VAL A 76 -1.85 -1.59 -3.18
CA VAL A 76 -2.45 -0.29 -2.82
C VAL A 76 -1.97 0.14 -1.45
N LEU A 77 -1.38 1.33 -1.37
CA LEU A 77 -0.80 1.88 -0.14
C LEU A 77 -1.60 3.07 0.38
N GLY A 78 -1.73 3.14 1.71
CA GLY A 78 -2.09 4.31 2.49
C GLY A 78 -3.47 4.88 2.23
N GLU A 79 -3.59 6.20 2.30
CA GLU A 79 -4.82 6.97 2.22
C GLU A 79 -5.30 7.16 0.76
N THR A 80 -5.66 6.07 0.10
CA THR A 80 -6.16 6.08 -1.29
C THR A 80 -7.67 5.89 -1.39
N ARG A 81 -8.38 5.63 -0.27
CA ARG A 81 -9.80 5.25 -0.26
C ARG A 81 -10.07 4.04 -1.17
N PRO A 82 -9.46 2.87 -0.84
CA PRO A 82 -9.60 1.67 -1.66
C PRO A 82 -11.06 1.18 -1.78
N ASP A 83 -11.90 1.49 -0.81
CA ASP A 83 -13.34 1.25 -0.80
C ASP A 83 -14.09 1.89 -1.98
N LEU A 84 -13.54 2.94 -2.60
CA LEU A 84 -14.17 3.60 -3.74
C LEU A 84 -13.92 2.88 -5.08
N PHE A 85 -12.86 2.09 -5.19
CA PHE A 85 -12.42 1.53 -6.48
C PHE A 85 -12.07 0.05 -6.47
N LEU A 86 -12.12 -0.62 -5.31
CA LEU A 86 -11.90 -2.06 -5.18
C LEU A 86 -13.17 -2.75 -4.66
N ASP A 87 -13.68 -3.71 -5.41
CA ASP A 87 -14.81 -4.51 -4.99
C ASP A 87 -14.44 -5.42 -3.81
N GLY A 88 -15.37 -5.57 -2.84
CA GLY A 88 -15.16 -6.39 -1.65
C GLY A 88 -14.10 -5.81 -0.69
N VAL A 89 -13.81 -4.53 -0.76
CA VAL A 89 -12.93 -3.81 0.19
C VAL A 89 -13.75 -2.75 0.92
N THR A 90 -13.72 -2.79 2.25
CA THR A 90 -14.29 -1.76 3.12
C THR A 90 -13.18 -1.11 3.92
N LEU A 91 -13.15 0.21 3.95
CA LEU A 91 -12.25 1.01 4.78
C LEU A 91 -13.06 1.63 5.94
N ARG A 92 -12.68 1.31 7.17
CA ARG A 92 -13.14 2.00 8.37
C ARG A 92 -12.07 3.00 8.78
N VAL A 93 -12.33 4.29 8.60
CA VAL A 93 -11.44 5.37 9.04
C VAL A 93 -11.43 5.40 10.57
N VAL A 94 -10.23 5.47 11.15
CA VAL A 94 -10.05 5.61 12.60
C VAL A 94 -9.39 6.95 12.92
N PRO A 95 -9.64 7.53 14.10
CA PRO A 95 -8.93 8.72 14.55
C PRO A 95 -7.42 8.48 14.60
N THR A 96 -6.64 9.29 13.89
CA THR A 96 -5.19 9.11 13.82
C THR A 96 -4.51 9.94 14.90
N ASN A 97 -3.84 9.28 15.84
CA ASN A 97 -2.95 9.96 16.76
C ASN A 97 -1.56 10.11 16.14
N TYR A 98 -1.28 11.28 15.55
CA TYR A 98 0.02 11.59 14.92
C TYR A 98 1.16 11.81 15.91
N TRP A 99 0.84 11.95 17.22
CA TRP A 99 1.77 12.37 18.25
C TRP A 99 1.91 11.35 19.38
N TRP A 100 1.46 10.13 19.17
CA TRP A 100 1.44 9.06 20.18
C TRP A 100 2.79 8.85 20.87
N TRP A 101 3.91 9.06 20.18
CA TRP A 101 5.26 8.92 20.75
C TRP A 101 5.68 10.07 21.70
N LEU A 102 4.91 11.16 21.78
CA LEU A 102 5.11 12.25 22.74
C LEU A 102 4.36 12.02 24.05
N GLU A 103 3.46 11.06 24.09
CA GLU A 103 2.71 10.71 25.30
C GLU A 103 3.54 9.77 26.17
N ALA A 104 3.54 9.97 27.50
CA ALA A 104 4.33 9.18 28.45
C ALA A 104 4.02 7.67 28.39
N GLU A 105 2.74 7.32 28.14
CA GLU A 105 2.23 5.95 27.97
C GLU A 105 1.85 5.68 26.52
N GLY A 106 2.31 6.53 25.60
CA GLY A 106 1.94 6.45 24.19
C GLY A 106 2.35 5.14 23.56
N ARG A 107 1.39 4.44 22.94
CA ARG A 107 1.59 3.17 22.26
C ARG A 107 0.83 3.18 20.94
N LEU A 108 1.43 2.57 19.94
CA LEU A 108 0.79 2.20 18.69
C LEU A 108 1.05 0.71 18.46
N ASP A 109 0.11 -0.11 18.89
CA ASP A 109 0.26 -1.57 18.85
C ASP A 109 -0.11 -2.10 17.46
N VAL A 110 0.79 -1.92 16.50
CA VAL A 110 0.73 -2.55 15.18
C VAL A 110 1.57 -3.81 15.21
N ARG A 111 0.98 -4.94 14.80
CA ARG A 111 1.61 -6.27 14.85
C ARG A 111 1.54 -7.00 13.52
N VAL A 112 2.57 -7.77 13.23
CA VAL A 112 2.57 -8.74 12.15
C VAL A 112 1.82 -9.99 12.61
N VAL A 113 0.68 -10.26 11.95
CA VAL A 113 -0.17 -11.45 12.23
C VAL A 113 0.39 -12.67 11.52
N ASP A 114 0.91 -12.48 10.31
CA ASP A 114 1.38 -13.55 9.46
C ASP A 114 2.87 -13.41 9.09
N ARG A 115 3.72 -13.93 9.95
CA ARG A 115 5.18 -13.98 9.74
C ARG A 115 5.61 -14.96 8.64
N ALA A 116 4.74 -15.83 8.16
CA ALA A 116 5.04 -16.74 7.06
C ALA A 116 4.99 -16.04 5.69
N HIS A 117 4.31 -14.89 5.60
CA HIS A 117 4.24 -14.11 4.37
C HIS A 117 5.63 -13.57 3.96
N PRO A 118 6.09 -13.78 2.69
CA PRO A 118 7.46 -13.44 2.27
C PRO A 118 7.87 -12.00 2.56
N LEU A 119 6.98 -11.01 2.35
CA LEU A 119 7.23 -9.61 2.69
C LEU A 119 7.56 -9.42 4.18
N LEU A 120 6.85 -10.14 5.06
CA LEU A 120 6.86 -9.83 6.50
C LEU A 120 7.90 -10.62 7.30
N ARG A 121 8.64 -11.52 6.66
CA ARG A 121 9.74 -12.26 7.32
C ARG A 121 10.86 -11.35 7.77
N GLU A 122 11.17 -10.35 6.97
CA GLU A 122 12.31 -9.43 7.15
C GLU A 122 11.89 -8.07 7.77
N VAL A 123 10.57 -7.82 7.91
CA VAL A 123 10.06 -6.55 8.44
C VAL A 123 10.09 -6.56 9.96
N ASP A 124 10.75 -5.57 10.56
CA ASP A 124 10.62 -5.30 11.99
C ASP A 124 9.26 -4.62 12.26
N GLU A 125 8.54 -5.07 13.29
CA GLU A 125 7.27 -4.44 13.69
C GLU A 125 7.42 -2.97 14.07
N ALA A 126 8.57 -2.59 14.61
CA ALA A 126 8.89 -1.19 14.89
C ALA A 126 8.85 -0.32 13.64
N ASP A 127 9.15 -0.92 12.46
CA ASP A 127 9.13 -0.23 11.17
C ASP A 127 7.74 -0.14 10.54
N LEU A 128 6.70 -0.60 11.24
CA LEU A 128 5.28 -0.45 10.87
C LEU A 128 4.53 0.55 11.76
N ARG A 129 5.19 1.06 12.82
CA ARG A 129 4.56 1.88 13.86
C ARG A 129 4.76 3.37 13.61
N TRP A 130 4.09 3.93 12.60
CA TRP A 130 4.09 5.38 12.40
C TRP A 130 2.71 5.99 12.56
N HIS A 131 1.72 5.59 11.78
CA HIS A 131 0.32 6.00 11.92
C HIS A 131 -0.61 4.90 11.44
N VAL A 132 -1.84 4.88 11.97
CA VAL A 132 -2.94 4.06 11.46
C VAL A 132 -4.07 5.00 11.03
N HIS A 133 -4.35 5.06 9.74
CA HIS A 133 -5.38 5.93 9.17
C HIS A 133 -6.75 5.25 9.07
N GLY A 134 -6.78 3.95 9.25
CA GLY A 134 -7.99 3.15 9.16
C GLY A 134 -7.69 1.67 9.23
N THR A 135 -8.75 0.88 9.31
CA THR A 135 -8.71 -0.58 9.24
C THR A 135 -9.49 -1.06 8.02
N LEU A 136 -9.14 -2.24 7.55
CA LEU A 136 -9.63 -2.84 6.32
C LEU A 136 -10.45 -4.09 6.63
N ASP A 137 -11.58 -4.23 5.95
CA ASP A 137 -12.26 -5.51 5.76
C ASP A 137 -12.22 -5.84 4.27
N VAL A 138 -11.67 -7.01 3.93
CA VAL A 138 -11.44 -7.44 2.55
C VAL A 138 -12.03 -8.82 2.36
N GLU A 139 -13.02 -8.93 1.50
CA GLU A 139 -13.67 -10.21 1.20
C GLU A 139 -12.66 -11.27 0.72
N GLY A 140 -12.63 -12.43 1.39
CA GLY A 140 -11.65 -13.49 1.12
C GLY A 140 -10.21 -13.09 1.42
N GLY A 141 -10.00 -12.04 2.20
CA GLY A 141 -8.68 -11.52 2.55
C GLY A 141 -8.00 -12.32 3.65
N ARG A 142 -6.68 -12.43 3.55
CA ARG A 142 -5.77 -12.92 4.58
C ARG A 142 -5.14 -11.72 5.27
N GLU A 143 -5.39 -11.57 6.55
CA GLU A 143 -4.81 -10.50 7.35
C GLU A 143 -3.31 -10.74 7.54
N LEU A 144 -2.52 -9.72 7.27
CA LEU A 144 -1.05 -9.77 7.37
C LEU A 144 -0.51 -8.93 8.52
N VAL A 145 -1.09 -7.75 8.73
CA VAL A 145 -0.73 -6.80 9.79
C VAL A 145 -1.99 -6.25 10.41
N ARG A 146 -1.97 -6.12 11.73
CA ARG A 146 -3.11 -5.67 12.55
C ARG A 146 -2.75 -4.49 13.43
N TYR A 147 -3.69 -3.59 13.61
CA TYR A 147 -3.72 -2.60 14.70
C TYR A 147 -4.50 -3.18 15.87
N GLU A 148 -3.81 -3.32 17.00
CA GLU A 148 -4.35 -3.89 18.24
C GLU A 148 -4.93 -2.78 19.12
N ASP A 149 -6.18 -2.46 18.93
CA ASP A 149 -6.94 -1.53 19.76
C ASP A 149 -8.29 -2.15 20.12
N ARG A 150 -8.87 -1.77 21.27
CA ARG A 150 -10.12 -2.36 21.75
C ARG A 150 -11.33 -1.93 20.94
N GLU A 151 -11.36 -0.66 20.50
CA GLU A 151 -12.50 -0.04 19.83
C GLU A 151 -12.22 0.13 18.32
N GLU A 152 -11.00 0.52 18.00
CA GLU A 152 -10.58 0.91 16.66
C GLU A 152 -9.72 -0.15 15.93
N GLY A 153 -9.40 -1.26 16.61
CA GLY A 153 -8.54 -2.31 16.09
C GLY A 153 -9.07 -2.99 14.84
N GLY A 154 -8.18 -3.54 14.04
CA GLY A 154 -8.49 -4.27 12.81
C GLY A 154 -7.29 -4.42 11.89
N ALA A 155 -7.50 -5.08 10.74
CA ALA A 155 -6.45 -5.27 9.76
C ALA A 155 -5.99 -3.94 9.17
N VAL A 156 -4.67 -3.74 9.06
CA VAL A 156 -4.06 -2.59 8.38
C VAL A 156 -3.30 -3.00 7.12
N MET A 157 -3.07 -4.29 6.92
CA MET A 157 -2.54 -4.87 5.69
C MET A 157 -3.20 -6.21 5.44
N VAL A 158 -3.74 -6.39 4.23
CA VAL A 158 -4.48 -7.59 3.83
C VAL A 158 -4.05 -8.00 2.42
N GLU A 159 -3.86 -9.31 2.20
CA GLU A 159 -3.71 -9.89 0.87
C GLU A 159 -4.95 -10.71 0.51
N ALA A 160 -5.39 -10.64 -0.75
CA ALA A 160 -6.51 -11.44 -1.26
C ALA A 160 -6.25 -11.90 -2.68
N SER A 161 -6.76 -13.08 -3.04
CA SER A 161 -6.83 -13.52 -4.44
C SER A 161 -7.92 -12.76 -5.19
N ARG A 162 -7.65 -12.37 -6.43
CA ARG A 162 -8.60 -11.68 -7.31
C ARG A 162 -8.53 -12.24 -8.73
N GLY A 163 -9.38 -13.23 -9.02
CA GLY A 163 -9.27 -14.01 -10.25
C GLY A 163 -7.97 -14.81 -10.29
N ALA A 164 -7.18 -14.68 -11.35
CA ALA A 164 -5.85 -15.31 -11.45
C ALA A 164 -4.75 -14.49 -10.75
N GLY A 165 -5.03 -13.25 -10.35
CA GLY A 165 -4.07 -12.34 -9.73
C GLY A 165 -4.30 -12.12 -8.24
N ARG A 166 -3.68 -11.06 -7.73
CA ARG A 166 -3.66 -10.75 -6.30
C ARG A 166 -3.88 -9.27 -6.02
N LEU A 167 -4.44 -9.00 -4.85
CA LEU A 167 -4.52 -7.68 -4.23
C LEU A 167 -3.73 -7.71 -2.92
N LEU A 168 -2.79 -6.78 -2.75
CA LEU A 168 -2.25 -6.41 -1.45
C LEU A 168 -2.72 -4.97 -1.17
N VAL A 169 -3.47 -4.78 -0.10
CA VAL A 169 -3.95 -3.46 0.30
C VAL A 169 -3.53 -3.16 1.74
N THR A 170 -3.06 -1.93 1.97
CA THR A 170 -2.67 -1.49 3.31
C THR A 170 -3.03 -0.02 3.54
N THR A 171 -3.37 0.32 4.79
CA THR A 171 -3.57 1.71 5.22
C THR A 171 -2.26 2.41 5.60
N LEU A 172 -1.13 1.69 5.59
CA LEU A 172 0.19 2.24 5.82
C LEU A 172 0.66 3.07 4.62
N ASP A 173 1.27 4.24 4.86
CA ASP A 173 1.61 5.24 3.84
C ASP A 173 3.13 5.53 3.70
N PRO A 174 3.96 4.49 3.43
CA PRO A 174 5.42 4.62 3.45
C PRO A 174 5.96 5.56 2.36
N VAL A 175 5.33 5.63 1.19
CA VAL A 175 5.78 6.49 0.09
C VAL A 175 5.64 7.97 0.44
N TYR A 176 4.57 8.35 1.15
CA TYR A 176 4.39 9.72 1.62
C TYR A 176 5.47 10.12 2.62
N HIS A 177 5.68 9.32 3.66
CA HIS A 177 6.62 9.65 4.73
C HIS A 177 8.07 9.64 4.26
N HIS A 178 8.47 8.63 3.47
CA HIS A 178 9.80 8.57 2.87
C HIS A 178 10.05 9.79 1.94
N GLY A 179 9.14 10.04 1.00
CA GLY A 179 9.28 11.13 0.04
C GLY A 179 9.17 12.53 0.65
N SER A 180 8.59 12.65 1.85
CA SER A 180 8.53 13.89 2.63
C SER A 180 9.76 14.10 3.52
N GLY A 181 10.66 13.11 3.63
CA GLY A 181 11.94 13.21 4.31
C GLY A 181 11.86 13.10 5.84
N PHE A 182 10.79 12.52 6.37
CA PHE A 182 10.65 12.25 7.79
C PHE A 182 10.18 10.80 8.04
N MET A 183 10.24 10.31 9.27
CA MET A 183 9.97 8.92 9.65
C MET A 183 10.89 7.88 9.02
N PRO A 184 12.12 7.71 9.54
CA PRO A 184 13.09 6.73 9.03
C PRO A 184 12.57 5.28 8.99
N ALA A 185 11.62 4.91 9.84
CA ALA A 185 10.96 3.61 9.84
C ALA A 185 10.34 3.26 8.48
N THR A 186 9.72 4.25 7.83
CA THR A 186 9.10 4.04 6.51
C THR A 186 10.13 3.76 5.42
N THR A 187 11.34 4.33 5.54
CA THR A 187 12.45 4.03 4.63
C THR A 187 12.92 2.59 4.81
N ARG A 188 13.09 2.12 6.06
CA ARG A 188 13.47 0.73 6.35
C ARG A 188 12.41 -0.25 5.88
N PHE A 189 11.13 0.06 6.07
CA PHE A 189 10.06 -0.74 5.48
C PHE A 189 10.16 -0.83 3.95
N LEU A 190 10.39 0.29 3.27
CA LEU A 190 10.54 0.31 1.80
C LEU A 190 11.79 -0.46 1.33
N GLU A 191 12.86 -0.53 2.14
CA GLU A 191 14.07 -1.32 1.85
C GLU A 191 13.79 -2.83 1.80
N VAL A 192 12.74 -3.30 2.48
CA VAL A 192 12.26 -4.68 2.40
C VAL A 192 11.15 -4.81 1.34
N PHE A 193 10.20 -3.88 1.34
CA PHE A 193 9.01 -3.92 0.49
C PHE A 193 9.34 -3.86 -1.00
N VAL A 194 10.23 -2.94 -1.41
CA VAL A 194 10.54 -2.74 -2.83
C VAL A 194 11.27 -3.94 -3.44
N PRO A 195 12.30 -4.54 -2.80
CA PRO A 195 12.89 -5.80 -3.27
C PRO A 195 11.88 -6.96 -3.30
N TRP A 196 11.01 -7.09 -2.30
CA TRP A 196 9.95 -8.09 -2.33
C TRP A 196 9.02 -7.91 -3.55
N LEU A 197 8.56 -6.68 -3.78
CA LEU A 197 7.71 -6.35 -4.94
C LEU A 197 8.43 -6.68 -6.25
N ALA A 198 9.74 -6.41 -6.32
CA ALA A 198 10.59 -6.76 -7.48
C ALA A 198 10.78 -8.26 -7.64
N GLY A 199 10.65 -9.04 -6.61
CA GLY A 199 10.77 -10.51 -6.60
C GLY A 199 9.49 -11.26 -6.98
N LEU A 200 8.32 -10.57 -7.07
CA LEU A 200 7.07 -11.18 -7.52
C LEU A 200 7.15 -11.62 -8.98
#